data_af93b979071774cfbba00b4c8228d382
#
_entry.id   af93b979071774cfbba00b4c8228d382
#
_cell.length_a   1.000
_cell.length_b   1.000
_cell.length_c   1.000
_cell.angle_alpha   90.00
_cell.angle_beta   90.00
_cell.angle_gamma   90.00
#
_symmetry.space_group_name_H-M   'P 1'
#
loop_
_entity.id
_entity.type
_entity.pdbx_description
1 polymer ?
#
loop_
_entity_poly.entity_id
_entity_poly.type
_entity_poly.pdbx_seq_one_letter_code
_entity_poly.pdbx_strand_id
1 'polypeptide(L)'
;MALSIFDSLEEANEELEKLDHEVAIPHMSKEEILKNYDFSFDVDKETLEFLKEQTVKVHNKGNTFYTELGKIFKETQEKLANNKTGVFKKWFESLGFTKDTTYRMISRYNHIVALCDDIKVKDFEALPLSVSYEISKESCPEFIREKVLNGQIKTKSEIKKAIKEVQDSKNQVAEEIQEAEIVEEKISYTYIKTIISELTEKLKEVDSFAKEND
;
A
#
# COMPACT_ATOMS: atom_id res chain seq x y z
N MET A 1 -48.54 11.11 -8.17
CA MET A 1 -48.32 9.76 -8.71
C MET A 1 -47.00 9.31 -8.17
N ALA A 2 -47.01 8.28 -7.35
CA ALA A 2 -45.75 7.70 -6.81
C ALA A 2 -45.19 6.78 -7.89
N LEU A 3 -43.98 7.09 -8.38
CA LEU A 3 -43.21 6.20 -9.23
C LEU A 3 -43.03 4.87 -8.47
N SER A 4 -43.24 3.75 -9.15
CA SER A 4 -43.05 2.43 -8.59
C SER A 4 -41.56 2.25 -8.22
N ILE A 5 -41.28 1.54 -7.16
CA ILE A 5 -39.88 1.19 -6.75
C ILE A 5 -39.18 0.45 -7.92
N PHE A 6 -39.92 -0.25 -8.77
CA PHE A 6 -39.42 -0.93 -9.97
C PHE A 6 -38.98 0.04 -11.05
N ASP A 7 -39.71 1.14 -11.28
CA ASP A 7 -39.34 2.17 -12.27
C ASP A 7 -38.03 2.89 -11.84
N SER A 8 -37.88 3.12 -10.55
CA SER A 8 -36.63 3.70 -9.97
C SER A 8 -35.43 2.77 -10.05
N LEU A 9 -35.64 1.44 -10.02
CA LEU A 9 -34.58 0.44 -10.20
C LEU A 9 -34.19 0.26 -11.67
N GLU A 10 -35.13 0.38 -12.61
CA GLU A 10 -34.83 0.38 -14.04
C GLU A 10 -34.08 1.64 -14.47
N GLU A 11 -34.49 2.84 -14.00
CA GLU A 11 -33.76 4.09 -14.24
C GLU A 11 -32.35 4.03 -13.62
N ALA A 12 -32.21 3.50 -12.41
CA ALA A 12 -30.90 3.32 -11.78
C ALA A 12 -30.01 2.31 -12.51
N ASN A 13 -30.56 1.23 -13.07
CA ASN A 13 -29.83 0.30 -13.92
C ASN A 13 -29.42 0.91 -15.27
N GLU A 14 -30.29 1.71 -15.89
CA GLU A 14 -29.95 2.44 -17.13
C GLU A 14 -28.89 3.52 -16.91
N GLU A 15 -28.89 4.17 -15.75
CA GLU A 15 -27.81 5.10 -15.37
C GLU A 15 -26.51 4.37 -15.05
N LEU A 16 -26.56 3.20 -14.42
CA LEU A 16 -25.42 2.34 -14.21
C LEU A 16 -24.82 1.82 -15.52
N GLU A 17 -25.64 1.41 -16.48
CA GLU A 17 -25.19 1.01 -17.82
C GLU A 17 -24.59 2.19 -18.62
N LYS A 18 -25.05 3.42 -18.40
CA LYS A 18 -24.46 4.64 -18.99
C LYS A 18 -23.16 5.06 -18.32
N LEU A 19 -22.99 4.77 -17.03
CA LEU A 19 -21.74 5.00 -16.27
C LEU A 19 -20.66 3.97 -16.62
N ASP A 20 -21.02 2.79 -17.11
CA ASP A 20 -20.09 1.76 -17.58
C ASP A 20 -19.23 2.20 -18.80
N HIS A 21 -19.49 3.34 -19.38
CA HIS A 21 -18.71 3.87 -20.51
C HIS A 21 -17.51 4.76 -20.10
N GLU A 22 -17.32 5.08 -18.82
CA GLU A 22 -16.23 6.00 -18.39
C GLU A 22 -14.98 5.32 -17.81
N VAL A 23 -15.05 4.04 -17.46
CA VAL A 23 -13.85 3.25 -17.13
C VAL A 23 -13.96 1.91 -17.85
N ALA A 24 -13.60 1.90 -19.13
CA ALA A 24 -13.41 0.65 -19.84
C ALA A 24 -12.28 -0.14 -19.15
N ILE A 25 -12.64 -1.06 -18.25
CA ILE A 25 -11.69 -2.04 -17.72
C ILE A 25 -11.19 -2.83 -18.94
N PRO A 26 -9.90 -2.75 -19.28
CA PRO A 26 -9.38 -3.40 -20.47
C PRO A 26 -9.63 -4.90 -20.36
N HIS A 27 -10.33 -5.48 -21.35
CA HIS A 27 -10.58 -6.92 -21.40
C HIS A 27 -9.24 -7.64 -21.51
N MET A 28 -8.89 -8.39 -20.46
CA MET A 28 -7.68 -9.20 -20.42
C MET A 28 -7.90 -10.52 -21.14
N SER A 29 -6.86 -10.99 -21.82
CA SER A 29 -6.89 -12.33 -22.43
C SER A 29 -6.92 -13.42 -21.36
N LYS A 30 -7.48 -14.58 -21.72
CA LYS A 30 -7.49 -15.77 -20.84
C LYS A 30 -6.08 -16.14 -20.39
N GLU A 31 -5.10 -16.05 -21.29
CA GLU A 31 -3.69 -16.38 -21.07
C GLU A 31 -3.02 -15.42 -20.04
N GLU A 32 -3.31 -14.14 -20.13
CA GLU A 32 -2.78 -13.13 -19.21
C GLU A 32 -3.27 -13.35 -17.78
N ILE A 33 -4.53 -13.73 -17.62
CA ILE A 33 -5.09 -14.06 -16.31
C ILE A 33 -4.46 -15.35 -15.77
N LEU A 34 -4.47 -16.43 -16.55
CA LEU A 34 -4.08 -17.75 -16.10
C LEU A 34 -2.59 -17.86 -15.71
N LYS A 35 -1.71 -17.05 -16.29
CA LYS A 35 -0.27 -17.04 -15.92
C LYS A 35 0.00 -16.73 -14.43
N ASN A 36 -0.95 -16.10 -13.73
CA ASN A 36 -0.84 -15.68 -12.34
C ASN A 36 -1.43 -16.71 -11.34
N TYR A 37 -1.93 -17.85 -11.84
CA TYR A 37 -2.53 -18.90 -11.02
C TYR A 37 -1.77 -20.21 -11.17
N ASP A 38 -1.66 -20.96 -10.07
CA ASP A 38 -1.09 -22.29 -10.07
C ASP A 38 -2.19 -23.33 -10.39
N PHE A 39 -1.92 -24.20 -11.36
CA PHE A 39 -2.80 -25.27 -11.79
C PHE A 39 -2.16 -26.66 -11.63
N SER A 40 -1.25 -26.82 -10.68
CA SER A 40 -0.62 -28.11 -10.35
C SER A 40 -1.57 -29.04 -9.58
N PHE A 41 -2.78 -29.24 -10.13
CA PHE A 41 -3.77 -30.14 -9.56
C PHE A 41 -3.63 -31.55 -10.18
N ASP A 42 -3.75 -32.59 -9.36
CA ASP A 42 -3.78 -33.98 -9.81
C ASP A 42 -5.22 -34.34 -10.29
N VAL A 43 -5.55 -33.85 -11.48
CA VAL A 43 -6.86 -34.05 -12.13
C VAL A 43 -6.67 -34.33 -13.62
N ASP A 44 -7.70 -34.94 -14.27
CA ASP A 44 -7.66 -35.13 -15.70
C ASP A 44 -7.69 -33.83 -16.49
N LYS A 45 -7.35 -33.92 -17.80
CA LYS A 45 -7.20 -32.74 -18.67
C LYS A 45 -8.50 -31.96 -18.84
N GLU A 46 -9.65 -32.65 -18.90
CA GLU A 46 -10.95 -32.00 -19.08
C GLU A 46 -11.33 -31.21 -17.84
N THR A 47 -11.16 -31.79 -16.67
CA THR A 47 -11.34 -31.11 -15.38
C THR A 47 -10.40 -29.91 -15.23
N LEU A 48 -9.13 -30.04 -15.66
CA LEU A 48 -8.17 -28.95 -15.60
C LEU A 48 -8.59 -27.75 -16.48
N GLU A 49 -9.02 -28.00 -17.72
CA GLU A 49 -9.52 -26.93 -18.60
C GLU A 49 -10.80 -26.28 -18.05
N PHE A 50 -11.71 -27.05 -17.50
CA PHE A 50 -12.87 -26.52 -16.81
C PHE A 50 -12.45 -25.58 -15.65
N LEU A 51 -11.53 -25.99 -14.80
CA LEU A 51 -11.02 -25.16 -13.69
C LEU A 51 -10.40 -23.86 -14.20
N LYS A 52 -9.61 -23.89 -15.27
CA LYS A 52 -9.05 -22.69 -15.90
C LYS A 52 -10.13 -21.72 -16.37
N GLU A 53 -11.19 -22.24 -17.03
CA GLU A 53 -12.31 -21.41 -17.46
C GLU A 53 -13.06 -20.77 -16.30
N GLN A 54 -13.34 -21.54 -15.24
CA GLN A 54 -13.99 -20.99 -14.06
C GLN A 54 -13.11 -19.95 -13.35
N THR A 55 -11.77 -20.15 -13.33
CA THR A 55 -10.83 -19.18 -12.77
C THR A 55 -10.92 -17.84 -13.49
N VAL A 56 -10.97 -17.83 -14.82
CA VAL A 56 -11.13 -16.59 -15.61
C VAL A 56 -12.45 -15.90 -15.28
N LYS A 57 -13.55 -16.63 -15.19
CA LYS A 57 -14.87 -16.07 -14.85
C LYS A 57 -14.89 -15.46 -13.44
N VAL A 58 -14.32 -16.16 -12.45
CA VAL A 58 -14.24 -15.67 -11.07
C VAL A 58 -13.33 -14.44 -10.99
N HIS A 59 -12.19 -14.48 -11.68
CA HIS A 59 -11.24 -13.37 -11.72
C HIS A 59 -11.89 -12.09 -12.24
N ASN A 60 -12.50 -12.14 -13.42
CA ASN A 60 -13.12 -10.98 -14.06
C ASN A 60 -14.25 -10.41 -13.19
N LYS A 61 -15.19 -11.24 -12.75
CA LYS A 61 -16.31 -10.80 -11.89
C LYS A 61 -15.82 -10.23 -10.56
N GLY A 62 -14.80 -10.85 -9.96
CA GLY A 62 -14.22 -10.39 -8.70
C GLY A 62 -13.57 -9.02 -8.84
N ASN A 63 -12.71 -8.85 -9.84
CA ASN A 63 -11.98 -7.59 -10.02
C ASN A 63 -12.91 -6.42 -10.28
N THR A 64 -13.87 -6.55 -11.21
CA THR A 64 -14.88 -5.54 -11.47
C THR A 64 -15.62 -5.17 -10.18
N PHE A 65 -16.19 -6.17 -9.49
CA PHE A 65 -16.94 -5.93 -8.26
C PHE A 65 -16.13 -5.17 -7.18
N TYR A 66 -14.89 -5.58 -6.95
CA TYR A 66 -14.08 -4.93 -5.91
C TYR A 66 -13.58 -3.54 -6.32
N THR A 67 -13.35 -3.29 -7.59
CA THR A 67 -12.99 -1.96 -8.11
C THR A 67 -14.15 -0.99 -7.98
N GLU A 68 -15.35 -1.39 -8.38
CA GLU A 68 -16.57 -0.59 -8.28
C GLU A 68 -16.93 -0.26 -6.82
N LEU A 69 -16.89 -1.26 -5.93
CA LEU A 69 -17.10 -1.01 -4.51
C LEU A 69 -16.02 -0.09 -3.93
N GLY A 70 -14.78 -0.22 -4.36
CA GLY A 70 -13.69 0.67 -3.94
C GLY A 70 -13.96 2.12 -4.33
N LYS A 71 -14.47 2.36 -5.55
CA LYS A 71 -14.90 3.66 -6.04
C LYS A 71 -16.02 4.25 -5.15
N ILE A 72 -17.10 3.49 -4.97
CA ILE A 72 -18.26 3.91 -4.17
C ILE A 72 -17.85 4.26 -2.73
N PHE A 73 -17.04 3.43 -2.11
CA PHE A 73 -16.55 3.70 -0.75
C PHE A 73 -15.68 4.94 -0.69
N LYS A 74 -14.80 5.15 -1.68
CA LYS A 74 -13.95 6.34 -1.77
C LYS A 74 -14.76 7.62 -1.92
N GLU A 75 -15.68 7.67 -2.87
CA GLU A 75 -16.57 8.81 -3.10
C GLU A 75 -17.42 9.12 -1.86
N THR A 76 -17.97 8.08 -1.22
CA THR A 76 -18.74 8.25 0.01
C THR A 76 -17.88 8.76 1.16
N GLN A 77 -16.66 8.24 1.32
CA GLN A 77 -15.70 8.72 2.32
C GLN A 77 -15.40 10.20 2.13
N GLU A 78 -15.14 10.63 0.90
CA GLU A 78 -14.84 12.03 0.56
C GLU A 78 -16.04 12.93 0.85
N LYS A 79 -17.24 12.53 0.44
CA LYS A 79 -18.46 13.29 0.68
C LYS A 79 -18.77 13.43 2.18
N LEU A 80 -18.41 12.43 2.98
CA LEU A 80 -18.62 12.41 4.41
C LEU A 80 -17.46 13.00 5.24
N ALA A 81 -16.37 13.43 4.60
CA ALA A 81 -15.17 13.93 5.30
C ALA A 81 -15.47 15.10 6.25
N ASN A 82 -16.42 15.96 5.92
CA ASN A 82 -16.84 17.11 6.72
C ASN A 82 -17.99 16.82 7.70
N ASN A 83 -18.42 15.56 7.78
CA ASN A 83 -19.51 15.15 8.68
C ASN A 83 -18.97 14.72 10.05
N LYS A 84 -19.88 14.47 10.99
CA LYS A 84 -19.53 13.99 12.34
C LYS A 84 -18.67 12.73 12.26
N THR A 85 -17.65 12.67 13.11
CA THR A 85 -16.73 11.53 13.19
C THR A 85 -17.48 10.20 13.28
N GLY A 86 -17.09 9.26 12.43
CA GLY A 86 -17.58 7.88 12.45
C GLY A 86 -18.84 7.59 11.62
N VAL A 87 -19.45 8.58 10.94
CA VAL A 87 -20.61 8.35 10.06
C VAL A 87 -20.27 7.35 8.96
N PHE A 88 -19.14 7.53 8.27
CA PHE A 88 -18.69 6.61 7.23
C PHE A 88 -18.52 5.18 7.75
N LYS A 89 -17.93 5.03 8.95
CA LYS A 89 -17.78 3.70 9.58
C LYS A 89 -19.13 3.04 9.83
N LYS A 90 -20.06 3.75 10.46
CA LYS A 90 -21.39 3.21 10.74
C LYS A 90 -22.15 2.83 9.45
N TRP A 91 -21.96 3.60 8.40
CA TRP A 91 -22.60 3.34 7.12
C TRP A 91 -22.09 2.03 6.48
N PHE A 92 -20.79 1.84 6.29
CA PHE A 92 -20.32 0.59 5.68
C PHE A 92 -20.53 -0.64 6.58
N GLU A 93 -20.49 -0.48 7.91
CA GLU A 93 -20.84 -1.54 8.84
C GLU A 93 -22.33 -1.93 8.74
N SER A 94 -23.23 -0.98 8.51
CA SER A 94 -24.66 -1.28 8.26
C SER A 94 -24.89 -2.08 6.97
N LEU A 95 -23.99 -1.98 6.01
CA LEU A 95 -23.98 -2.78 4.78
C LEU A 95 -23.30 -4.16 4.95
N GLY A 96 -22.81 -4.48 6.14
CA GLY A 96 -22.14 -5.75 6.45
C GLY A 96 -20.64 -5.79 6.14
N PHE A 97 -20.03 -4.65 5.77
CA PHE A 97 -18.59 -4.59 5.48
C PHE A 97 -17.78 -4.31 6.74
N THR A 98 -16.62 -4.96 6.86
CA THR A 98 -15.65 -4.67 7.91
C THR A 98 -14.76 -3.49 7.50
N LYS A 99 -14.19 -2.79 8.49
CA LYS A 99 -13.22 -1.72 8.26
C LYS A 99 -12.07 -2.17 7.34
N ASP A 100 -11.49 -3.32 7.63
CA ASP A 100 -10.34 -3.86 6.87
C ASP A 100 -10.71 -4.11 5.41
N THR A 101 -11.86 -4.72 5.14
CA THR A 101 -12.36 -4.98 3.78
C THR A 101 -12.62 -3.67 3.03
N THR A 102 -13.33 -2.72 3.64
CA THR A 102 -13.65 -1.43 3.04
C THR A 102 -12.39 -0.64 2.63
N TYR A 103 -11.44 -0.52 3.56
CA TYR A 103 -10.20 0.23 3.27
C TYR A 103 -9.27 -0.48 2.28
N ARG A 104 -9.29 -1.80 2.20
CA ARG A 104 -8.58 -2.55 1.14
C ARG A 104 -9.16 -2.25 -0.24
N MET A 105 -10.48 -2.20 -0.37
CA MET A 105 -11.14 -1.85 -1.64
C MET A 105 -10.81 -0.41 -2.05
N ILE A 106 -10.91 0.55 -1.13
CA ILE A 106 -10.52 1.94 -1.36
C ILE A 106 -9.04 2.03 -1.80
N SER A 107 -8.14 1.37 -1.09
CA SER A 107 -6.71 1.37 -1.41
C SER A 107 -6.42 0.80 -2.79
N ARG A 108 -7.11 -0.29 -3.16
CA ARG A 108 -7.01 -0.89 -4.49
C ARG A 108 -7.51 0.06 -5.58
N TYR A 109 -8.66 0.69 -5.39
CA TYR A 109 -9.19 1.68 -6.32
C TYR A 109 -8.25 2.88 -6.49
N ASN A 110 -7.78 3.46 -5.39
CA ASN A 110 -6.82 4.56 -5.42
C ASN A 110 -5.55 4.20 -6.19
N HIS A 111 -5.06 2.96 -6.03
CA HIS A 111 -3.88 2.49 -6.75
C HIS A 111 -4.14 2.42 -8.26
N ILE A 112 -5.28 1.87 -8.70
CA ILE A 112 -5.67 1.84 -10.12
C ILE A 112 -5.70 3.25 -10.71
N VAL A 113 -6.36 4.19 -10.03
CA VAL A 113 -6.43 5.59 -10.47
C VAL A 113 -5.05 6.24 -10.57
N ALA A 114 -4.13 5.89 -9.67
CA ALA A 114 -2.78 6.45 -9.65
C ALA A 114 -1.86 5.89 -10.75
N LEU A 115 -2.17 4.73 -11.35
CA LEU A 115 -1.32 4.11 -12.37
C LEU A 115 -1.22 4.95 -13.65
N CYS A 116 -2.24 5.72 -14.02
CA CYS A 116 -2.28 6.63 -15.18
C CYS A 116 -1.79 6.02 -16.52
N ASP A 117 -1.73 4.70 -16.61
CA ASP A 117 -1.17 3.94 -17.74
C ASP A 117 -2.02 2.67 -17.94
N ASP A 118 -2.69 2.57 -19.08
CA ASP A 118 -3.59 1.47 -19.41
C ASP A 118 -2.91 0.09 -19.38
N ILE A 119 -1.61 0.03 -19.72
CA ILE A 119 -0.85 -1.22 -19.70
C ILE A 119 -0.63 -1.66 -18.26
N LYS A 120 -0.21 -0.73 -17.39
CA LYS A 120 -0.02 -1.03 -15.96
C LYS A 120 -1.33 -1.37 -15.26
N VAL A 121 -2.43 -0.72 -15.64
CA VAL A 121 -3.78 -1.06 -15.14
C VAL A 121 -4.13 -2.49 -15.53
N LYS A 122 -3.90 -2.89 -16.78
CA LYS A 122 -4.12 -4.28 -17.24
C LYS A 122 -3.29 -5.28 -16.46
N ASP A 123 -2.00 -5.02 -16.30
CA ASP A 123 -1.11 -5.92 -15.55
C ASP A 123 -1.53 -6.03 -14.09
N PHE A 124 -1.96 -4.92 -13.48
CA PHE A 124 -2.49 -4.91 -12.11
C PHE A 124 -3.82 -5.67 -11.99
N GLU A 125 -4.75 -5.47 -12.90
CA GLU A 125 -6.04 -6.18 -12.94
C GLU A 125 -5.86 -7.68 -13.21
N ALA A 126 -4.75 -8.11 -13.87
CA ALA A 126 -4.39 -9.51 -14.05
C ALA A 126 -4.02 -10.23 -12.76
N LEU A 127 -3.63 -9.50 -11.74
CA LEU A 127 -3.14 -10.09 -10.51
C LEU A 127 -4.27 -10.75 -9.71
N PRO A 128 -3.99 -11.84 -9.00
CA PRO A 128 -4.91 -12.36 -8.00
C PRO A 128 -5.29 -11.27 -7.00
N LEU A 129 -6.56 -11.22 -6.58
CA LEU A 129 -7.09 -10.19 -5.69
C LEU A 129 -6.27 -10.02 -4.40
N SER A 130 -5.77 -11.14 -3.84
CA SER A 130 -4.93 -11.11 -2.63
C SER A 130 -3.58 -10.43 -2.85
N VAL A 131 -3.03 -10.53 -4.06
CA VAL A 131 -1.76 -9.89 -4.47
C VAL A 131 -2.00 -8.40 -4.74
N SER A 132 -3.05 -8.06 -5.51
CA SER A 132 -3.39 -6.66 -5.80
C SER A 132 -3.67 -5.86 -4.53
N TYR A 133 -4.34 -6.43 -3.55
CA TYR A 133 -4.53 -5.79 -2.24
C TYR A 133 -3.21 -5.54 -1.49
N GLU A 134 -2.26 -6.45 -1.58
CA GLU A 134 -0.99 -6.30 -0.86
C GLU A 134 -0.15 -5.18 -1.45
N ILE A 135 -0.07 -5.09 -2.79
CA ILE A 135 0.71 -4.03 -3.46
C ILE A 135 0.01 -2.67 -3.47
N SER A 136 -1.31 -2.61 -3.26
CA SER A 136 -2.05 -1.35 -3.14
C SER A 136 -1.85 -0.63 -1.81
N LYS A 137 -1.22 -1.26 -0.82
CA LYS A 137 -0.95 -0.63 0.47
C LYS A 137 0.08 0.49 0.32
N GLU A 138 -0.12 1.59 1.04
CA GLU A 138 0.86 2.69 1.10
C GLU A 138 2.23 2.23 1.60
N SER A 139 2.25 1.23 2.49
CA SER A 139 3.49 0.64 3.01
C SER A 139 4.26 -0.22 2.00
N CYS A 140 3.69 -0.51 0.82
CA CYS A 140 4.38 -1.27 -0.22
C CYS A 140 5.32 -0.36 -1.01
N PRO A 141 6.65 -0.59 -0.99
CA PRO A 141 7.59 0.19 -1.77
C PRO A 141 7.36 0.05 -3.28
N GLU A 142 7.60 1.12 -4.04
CA GLU A 142 7.36 1.14 -5.49
C GLU A 142 8.14 0.07 -6.24
N PHE A 143 9.41 -0.14 -5.92
CA PHE A 143 10.21 -1.18 -6.58
C PHE A 143 9.70 -2.61 -6.33
N ILE A 144 8.97 -2.86 -5.22
CA ILE A 144 8.30 -4.15 -4.98
C ILE A 144 7.06 -4.27 -5.86
N ARG A 145 6.29 -3.18 -6.04
CA ARG A 145 5.15 -3.14 -6.97
C ARG A 145 5.60 -3.47 -8.39
N GLU A 146 6.67 -2.84 -8.85
CA GLU A 146 7.26 -3.12 -10.16
C GLU A 146 7.69 -4.59 -10.31
N LYS A 147 8.34 -5.18 -9.30
CA LYS A 147 8.70 -6.60 -9.31
C LYS A 147 7.48 -7.52 -9.42
N VAL A 148 6.37 -7.16 -8.78
CA VAL A 148 5.12 -7.93 -8.87
C VAL A 148 4.51 -7.80 -10.27
N LEU A 149 4.39 -6.57 -10.79
CA LEU A 149 3.85 -6.33 -12.13
C LEU A 149 4.68 -7.01 -13.23
N ASN A 150 6.00 -7.05 -13.06
CA ASN A 150 6.92 -7.76 -13.96
C ASN A 150 6.96 -9.29 -13.73
N GLY A 151 6.14 -9.83 -12.82
CA GLY A 151 6.03 -11.27 -12.55
C GLY A 151 7.22 -11.90 -11.82
N GLN A 152 8.12 -11.09 -11.24
CA GLN A 152 9.26 -11.58 -10.45
C GLN A 152 8.83 -12.01 -9.04
N ILE A 153 7.78 -11.42 -8.48
CA ILE A 153 7.14 -11.78 -7.22
C ILE A 153 5.69 -12.12 -7.54
N LYS A 154 5.22 -13.30 -7.16
CA LYS A 154 3.90 -13.79 -7.57
C LYS A 154 2.93 -14.02 -6.42
N THR A 155 3.42 -14.17 -5.21
CA THR A 155 2.59 -14.55 -4.07
C THR A 155 2.54 -13.46 -3.01
N LYS A 156 1.41 -13.39 -2.30
CA LYS A 156 1.23 -12.51 -1.15
C LYS A 156 2.31 -12.74 -0.07
N SER A 157 2.76 -13.98 0.11
CA SER A 157 3.79 -14.33 1.09
C SER A 157 5.14 -13.71 0.73
N GLU A 158 5.55 -13.84 -0.53
CA GLU A 158 6.79 -13.24 -1.05
C GLU A 158 6.77 -11.72 -0.94
N ILE A 159 5.64 -11.07 -1.25
CA ILE A 159 5.50 -9.62 -1.10
C ILE A 159 5.72 -9.20 0.35
N LYS A 160 5.05 -9.88 1.29
CA LYS A 160 5.20 -9.57 2.72
C LYS A 160 6.63 -9.76 3.21
N LYS A 161 7.29 -10.83 2.75
CA LYS A 161 8.69 -11.09 3.07
C LYS A 161 9.59 -9.98 2.54
N ALA A 162 9.43 -9.58 1.28
CA ALA A 162 10.20 -8.51 0.67
C ALA A 162 9.99 -7.15 1.36
N ILE A 163 8.75 -6.82 1.73
CA ILE A 163 8.45 -5.59 2.49
C ILE A 163 9.15 -5.62 3.86
N LYS A 164 9.10 -6.75 4.55
CA LYS A 164 9.74 -6.90 5.86
C LYS A 164 11.26 -6.74 5.77
N GLU A 165 11.90 -7.37 4.80
CA GLU A 165 13.35 -7.23 4.56
C GLU A 165 13.78 -5.77 4.37
N VAL A 166 12.96 -5.00 3.64
CA VAL A 166 13.20 -3.55 3.45
C VAL A 166 13.05 -2.77 4.76
N GLN A 167 12.03 -3.11 5.55
CA GLN A 167 11.82 -2.46 6.85
C GLN A 167 12.95 -2.78 7.83
N ASP A 168 13.35 -4.04 7.90
CA ASP A 168 14.46 -4.49 8.77
C ASP A 168 15.76 -3.79 8.38
N SER A 169 16.06 -3.67 7.07
CA SER A 169 17.25 -2.96 6.59
C SER A 169 17.20 -1.45 6.93
N LYS A 170 16.03 -0.81 6.82
CA LYS A 170 15.87 0.60 7.21
C LYS A 170 16.08 0.81 8.71
N ASN A 171 15.59 -0.11 9.53
CA ASN A 171 15.76 -0.04 10.98
C ASN A 171 17.24 -0.21 11.36
N GLN A 172 17.97 -1.15 10.75
CA GLN A 172 19.41 -1.32 10.97
C GLN A 172 20.20 -0.06 10.63
N VAL A 173 19.94 0.54 9.46
CA VAL A 173 20.60 1.80 9.07
C VAL A 173 20.27 2.94 10.04
N ALA A 174 19.02 3.02 10.51
CA ALA A 174 18.63 4.03 11.49
C ALA A 174 19.34 3.83 12.85
N GLU A 175 19.50 2.60 13.31
CA GLU A 175 20.25 2.26 14.53
C GLU A 175 21.74 2.60 14.37
N GLU A 176 22.37 2.26 13.23
CA GLU A 176 23.76 2.62 12.94
C GLU A 176 24.00 4.13 12.92
N ILE A 177 23.06 4.91 12.32
CA ILE A 177 23.15 6.37 12.32
C ILE A 177 23.05 6.93 13.74
N GLN A 178 22.11 6.43 14.54
CA GLN A 178 21.93 6.87 15.92
C GLN A 178 23.14 6.55 16.79
N GLU A 179 23.74 5.37 16.62
CA GLU A 179 24.99 5.00 17.30
C GLU A 179 26.16 5.92 16.90
N ALA A 180 26.27 6.24 15.60
CA ALA A 180 27.30 7.15 15.09
C ALA A 180 27.16 8.58 15.66
N GLU A 181 25.93 9.12 15.72
CA GLU A 181 25.65 10.43 16.32
C GLU A 181 26.02 10.48 17.80
N ILE A 182 25.70 9.41 18.57
CA ILE A 182 26.07 9.31 19.99
C ILE A 182 27.59 9.28 20.17
N VAL A 183 28.32 8.62 19.29
CA VAL A 183 29.77 8.55 19.32
C VAL A 183 30.40 9.94 19.03
N GLU A 184 29.90 10.65 18.01
CA GLU A 184 30.35 12.02 17.71
C GLU A 184 30.10 12.97 18.86
N GLU A 185 28.95 12.93 19.50
CA GLU A 185 28.63 13.75 20.65
C GLU A 185 29.56 13.47 21.83
N LYS A 186 29.84 12.20 22.12
CA LYS A 186 30.80 11.81 23.19
C LYS A 186 32.21 12.26 22.89
N ILE A 187 32.70 12.14 21.65
CA ILE A 187 34.02 12.60 21.23
C ILE A 187 34.12 14.11 21.39
N SER A 188 33.14 14.87 20.94
CA SER A 188 33.08 16.32 21.07
C SER A 188 33.10 16.76 22.53
N TYR A 189 32.31 16.14 23.39
CA TYR A 189 32.30 16.44 24.83
C TYR A 189 33.63 16.13 25.50
N THR A 190 34.25 15.01 25.18
CA THR A 190 35.55 14.63 25.72
C THR A 190 36.65 15.61 25.31
N TYR A 191 36.66 16.03 24.05
CA TYR A 191 37.59 17.00 23.52
C TYR A 191 37.45 18.36 24.20
N ILE A 192 36.24 18.88 24.37
CA ILE A 192 35.95 20.13 25.07
C ILE A 192 36.41 20.03 26.53
N LYS A 193 36.18 18.95 27.22
CA LYS A 193 36.61 18.74 28.59
C LYS A 193 38.14 18.76 28.73
N THR A 194 38.84 18.17 27.78
CA THR A 194 40.31 18.21 27.75
C THR A 194 40.84 19.63 27.58
N ILE A 195 40.29 20.39 26.63
CA ILE A 195 40.70 21.80 26.43
C ILE A 195 40.44 22.65 27.68
N ILE A 196 39.30 22.50 28.33
CA ILE A 196 38.97 23.21 29.57
C ILE A 196 39.99 22.87 30.67
N SER A 197 40.39 21.63 30.80
CA SER A 197 41.40 21.20 31.78
C SER A 197 42.75 21.86 31.52
N GLU A 198 43.23 21.85 30.27
CA GLU A 198 44.49 22.44 29.86
C GLU A 198 44.50 23.97 30.07
N LEU A 199 43.40 24.65 29.71
CA LEU A 199 43.27 26.10 29.95
C LEU A 199 43.24 26.44 31.43
N THR A 200 42.60 25.60 32.26
CA THR A 200 42.56 25.79 33.72
C THR A 200 43.97 25.66 34.36
N GLU A 201 44.77 24.75 33.85
CA GLU A 201 46.13 24.53 34.31
C GLU A 201 47.03 25.71 33.94
N LYS A 202 46.97 26.19 32.71
CA LYS A 202 47.68 27.40 32.25
C LYS A 202 47.28 28.64 33.02
N LEU A 203 46.02 28.82 33.34
CA LEU A 203 45.55 29.93 34.19
C LEU A 203 46.20 29.91 35.60
N LYS A 204 46.32 28.72 36.20
CA LYS A 204 47.01 28.55 37.50
C LYS A 204 48.47 28.90 37.41
N GLU A 205 49.18 28.54 36.32
CA GLU A 205 50.59 28.91 36.09
C GLU A 205 50.75 30.46 35.98
N VAL A 206 49.85 31.11 35.25
CA VAL A 206 49.88 32.60 35.13
C VAL A 206 49.59 33.27 36.45
N ASP A 207 48.61 32.76 37.22
CA ASP A 207 48.28 33.28 38.56
C ASP A 207 49.48 33.11 39.56
N SER A 208 50.24 32.02 39.46
CA SER A 208 51.43 31.78 40.27
C SER A 208 52.54 32.77 39.90
N PHE A 209 52.74 32.91 38.58
CA PHE A 209 53.77 33.87 38.08
C PHE A 209 53.47 35.31 38.46
N ALA A 210 52.24 35.73 38.43
CA ALA A 210 51.81 37.07 38.86
C ALA A 210 52.09 37.31 40.34
N LYS A 211 51.83 36.28 41.20
CA LYS A 211 52.08 36.39 42.66
C LYS A 211 53.54 36.37 43.07
N GLU A 212 54.43 35.82 42.24
CA GLU A 212 55.89 35.81 42.48
C GLU A 212 56.57 37.13 42.07
N ASN A 213 55.92 37.96 41.25
CA ASN A 213 56.48 39.18 40.70
C ASN A 213 55.83 40.50 41.24
N ASP A 214 54.91 40.37 42.20
CA ASP A 214 54.36 41.45 43.02
C ASP A 214 55.10 41.54 44.34
#